data_929a1abc1d7c4a914cdf96ef4dfe6717
#
_entry.id   929a1abc1d7c4a914cdf96ef4dfe6717
#
_cell.length_a   1.000
_cell.length_b   1.000
_cell.length_c   1.000
_cell.angle_alpha   90.00
_cell.angle_beta   90.00
_cell.angle_gamma   90.00
#
_symmetry.space_group_name_H-M   'P 1'
#
loop_
_entity.id
_entity.type
_entity.pdbx_description
1 polymer ?
#
loop_
_entity_poly.entity_id
_entity_poly.type
_entity_poly.pdbx_seq_one_letter_code
_entity_poly.pdbx_strand_id
1 'polypeptide(L)'
;MKRFFFASLFILGLVACQSKSEPVSVTLVQYNVGVFDKYEASGFEAVANAVKELGADVASLNELDSCTTRTGSVDQIAKFAEVMGGWNSLFAPALDSYKGGKYGVGVVSKPEMEVLSTKTLQLPKLDGQEVRALAVVEFKDFVMCSTHLDLTLESQLGQIKAINEYVDSMFAKIGKPVFLAGDFNNFPGSEPMVLMEETWTLLTPTEFSFPSHAPDRCIDYIYVRPNGKKVTVESTAIPQALQTADLATASDHLPVVVNVTIE
;
A
#
# COMPACT_ATOMS: atom_id res chain seq x y z
N MET A 1 -5.03 -60.11 -55.28
CA MET A 1 -5.66 -59.74 -53.99
C MET A 1 -4.73 -58.71 -53.36
N LYS A 2 -5.10 -57.39 -53.38
CA LYS A 2 -4.36 -56.29 -52.75
C LYS A 2 -5.03 -56.01 -51.42
N ARG A 3 -4.29 -56.20 -50.29
CA ARG A 3 -4.77 -55.84 -48.95
C ARG A 3 -4.41 -54.35 -48.67
N PHE A 4 -5.40 -53.53 -48.45
CA PHE A 4 -5.25 -52.20 -47.95
C PHE A 4 -5.20 -52.22 -46.41
N PHE A 5 -4.09 -51.75 -45.81
CA PHE A 5 -3.98 -51.49 -44.39
C PHE A 5 -4.44 -50.02 -44.13
N PHE A 6 -5.54 -49.90 -43.38
CA PHE A 6 -5.96 -48.61 -42.80
C PHE A 6 -5.18 -48.38 -41.51
N ALA A 7 -4.31 -47.40 -41.46
CA ALA A 7 -3.69 -46.93 -40.23
C ALA A 7 -4.60 -45.86 -39.59
N SER A 8 -5.23 -46.21 -38.47
CA SER A 8 -6.00 -45.25 -37.65
C SER A 8 -5.02 -44.40 -36.82
N LEU A 9 -4.93 -43.11 -37.15
CA LEU A 9 -4.15 -42.16 -36.37
C LEU A 9 -4.99 -41.69 -35.16
N PHE A 10 -4.64 -42.16 -33.96
CA PHE A 10 -5.20 -41.68 -32.69
C PHE A 10 -4.53 -40.33 -32.34
N ILE A 11 -5.23 -39.23 -32.49
CA ILE A 11 -4.82 -37.92 -31.96
C ILE A 11 -5.23 -37.87 -30.48
N LEU A 12 -4.24 -38.09 -29.58
CA LEU A 12 -4.40 -37.76 -28.16
C LEU A 12 -4.46 -36.23 -28.01
N GLY A 13 -5.61 -35.67 -27.83
CA GLY A 13 -5.80 -34.29 -27.40
C GLY A 13 -5.29 -34.12 -25.96
N LEU A 14 -4.14 -33.49 -25.78
CA LEU A 14 -3.70 -32.99 -24.48
C LEU A 14 -4.66 -31.87 -24.04
N VAL A 15 -5.64 -32.17 -23.20
CA VAL A 15 -6.39 -31.17 -22.46
C VAL A 15 -5.44 -30.61 -21.41
N ALA A 16 -4.84 -29.45 -21.70
CA ALA A 16 -4.14 -28.69 -20.70
C ALA A 16 -5.18 -28.23 -19.65
N CYS A 17 -5.21 -28.93 -18.53
CA CYS A 17 -5.93 -28.48 -17.33
C CYS A 17 -5.19 -27.22 -16.84
N GLN A 18 -5.64 -26.02 -17.19
CA GLN A 18 -5.24 -24.81 -16.51
C GLN A 18 -5.72 -24.95 -15.05
N SER A 19 -4.81 -25.22 -14.16
CA SER A 19 -5.09 -25.13 -12.72
C SER A 19 -5.49 -23.69 -12.43
N LYS A 20 -6.77 -23.44 -12.13
CA LYS A 20 -7.19 -22.16 -11.56
C LYS A 20 -6.41 -22.01 -10.26
N SER A 21 -5.66 -20.91 -10.13
CA SER A 21 -5.09 -20.54 -8.84
C SER A 21 -6.22 -20.37 -7.83
N GLU A 22 -6.04 -20.89 -6.62
CA GLU A 22 -6.99 -20.66 -5.53
C GLU A 22 -7.10 -19.14 -5.27
N PRO A 23 -8.29 -18.62 -4.95
CA PRO A 23 -8.46 -17.23 -4.59
C PRO A 23 -7.60 -16.86 -3.38
N VAL A 24 -7.00 -15.67 -3.42
CA VAL A 24 -6.17 -15.16 -2.33
C VAL A 24 -6.93 -14.03 -1.64
N SER A 25 -7.19 -14.18 -0.34
CA SER A 25 -7.74 -13.11 0.50
C SER A 25 -6.60 -12.35 1.16
N VAL A 26 -6.66 -11.00 1.14
CA VAL A 26 -5.66 -10.13 1.77
C VAL A 26 -6.33 -8.91 2.40
N THR A 27 -5.92 -8.58 3.61
CA THR A 27 -6.32 -7.36 4.33
C THR A 27 -5.19 -6.33 4.23
N LEU A 28 -5.47 -5.20 3.58
CA LEU A 28 -4.58 -4.08 3.39
C LEU A 28 -4.98 -2.93 4.31
N VAL A 29 -3.98 -2.31 4.95
CA VAL A 29 -4.18 -1.12 5.79
C VAL A 29 -3.33 0.02 5.26
N GLN A 30 -3.91 1.22 5.20
CA GLN A 30 -3.20 2.49 5.05
C GLN A 30 -3.22 3.21 6.39
N TYR A 31 -2.07 3.70 6.87
CA TYR A 31 -2.00 4.47 8.10
C TYR A 31 -0.86 5.50 8.07
N ASN A 32 -1.19 6.78 8.10
CA ASN A 32 -0.21 7.82 8.43
C ASN A 32 0.00 7.78 9.94
N VAL A 33 1.21 7.43 10.38
CA VAL A 33 1.52 7.15 11.79
C VAL A 33 2.15 8.34 12.53
N GLY A 34 2.33 9.48 11.82
CA GLY A 34 2.80 10.71 12.42
C GLY A 34 4.09 10.56 13.23
N VAL A 35 5.09 9.87 12.68
CA VAL A 35 6.37 9.52 13.31
C VAL A 35 6.22 8.80 14.67
N PHE A 36 5.06 8.19 14.93
CA PHE A 36 4.68 7.56 16.21
C PHE A 36 4.78 8.49 17.43
N ASP A 37 4.67 9.80 17.21
CA ASP A 37 4.95 10.82 18.26
C ASP A 37 4.11 12.10 18.07
N LYS A 38 2.85 11.97 17.66
CA LYS A 38 1.93 13.12 17.48
C LYS A 38 1.29 13.56 18.81
N TYR A 39 1.02 12.62 19.68
CA TYR A 39 0.39 12.83 20.98
C TYR A 39 1.13 12.05 22.06
N GLU A 40 0.93 12.39 23.34
CA GLU A 40 1.56 11.71 24.48
C GLU A 40 1.24 10.20 24.51
N ALA A 41 0.04 9.81 24.05
CA ALA A 41 -0.38 8.41 23.97
C ALA A 41 0.03 7.71 22.66
N SER A 42 0.64 8.41 21.70
CA SER A 42 1.15 7.81 20.48
C SER A 42 2.33 6.89 20.78
N GLY A 43 2.62 5.98 19.87
CA GLY A 43 3.74 5.07 19.99
C GLY A 43 3.58 3.82 19.14
N PHE A 44 4.63 3.01 19.11
CA PHE A 44 4.65 1.80 18.32
C PHE A 44 3.56 0.81 18.73
N GLU A 45 3.33 0.63 20.02
CA GLU A 45 2.34 -0.30 20.57
C GLU A 45 0.91 0.15 20.25
N ALA A 46 0.60 1.44 20.33
CA ALA A 46 -0.71 1.97 20.02
C ALA A 46 -1.08 1.70 18.54
N VAL A 47 -0.17 2.01 17.62
CA VAL A 47 -0.35 1.74 16.19
C VAL A 47 -0.35 0.24 15.91
N ALA A 48 0.53 -0.55 16.55
CA ALA A 48 0.58 -2.00 16.37
C ALA A 48 -0.72 -2.69 16.82
N ASN A 49 -1.30 -2.26 17.92
CA ASN A 49 -2.58 -2.76 18.39
C ASN A 49 -3.69 -2.46 17.37
N ALA A 50 -3.73 -1.24 16.82
CA ALA A 50 -4.68 -0.88 15.77
C ALA A 50 -4.51 -1.77 14.53
N VAL A 51 -3.30 -1.91 14.00
CA VAL A 51 -3.01 -2.71 12.80
C VAL A 51 -3.33 -4.19 13.02
N LYS A 52 -3.05 -4.74 14.22
CA LYS A 52 -3.38 -6.12 14.60
C LYS A 52 -4.90 -6.35 14.71
N GLU A 53 -5.62 -5.43 15.36
CA GLU A 53 -7.08 -5.54 15.51
C GLU A 53 -7.80 -5.47 14.17
N LEU A 54 -7.27 -4.68 13.22
CA LEU A 54 -7.78 -4.60 11.85
C LEU A 54 -7.48 -5.87 11.02
N GLY A 55 -6.69 -6.81 11.56
CA GLY A 55 -6.35 -8.06 10.89
C GLY A 55 -5.43 -7.88 9.68
N ALA A 56 -4.66 -6.80 9.61
CA ALA A 56 -3.82 -6.49 8.46
C ALA A 56 -2.85 -7.63 8.11
N ASP A 57 -2.74 -7.95 6.82
CA ASP A 57 -1.69 -8.78 6.25
C ASP A 57 -0.53 -7.93 5.76
N VAL A 58 -0.86 -6.74 5.21
CA VAL A 58 0.11 -5.75 4.73
C VAL A 58 -0.38 -4.35 5.15
N ALA A 59 0.55 -3.50 5.61
CA ALA A 59 0.25 -2.10 5.90
C ALA A 59 1.20 -1.15 5.17
N SER A 60 0.61 -0.11 4.55
CA SER A 60 1.28 1.09 4.07
C SER A 60 1.38 2.08 5.23
N LEU A 61 2.57 2.55 5.53
CA LEU A 61 2.83 3.49 6.61
C LEU A 61 3.43 4.78 6.07
N ASN A 62 2.88 5.91 6.46
CA ASN A 62 3.39 7.22 6.11
C ASN A 62 3.95 7.94 7.33
N GLU A 63 4.78 8.96 7.09
CA GLU A 63 5.48 9.73 8.10
C GLU A 63 6.36 8.86 9.01
N LEU A 64 7.41 8.31 8.44
CA LEU A 64 8.39 7.49 9.14
C LEU A 64 9.73 8.20 9.21
N ASP A 65 10.33 8.22 10.40
CA ASP A 65 11.73 8.58 10.58
C ASP A 65 12.62 7.32 10.60
N SER A 66 13.79 7.40 9.98
CA SER A 66 14.84 6.41 10.14
C SER A 66 16.07 7.12 10.71
N CYS A 67 16.38 6.83 11.97
CA CYS A 67 17.54 7.32 12.72
C CYS A 67 17.64 8.85 12.86
N THR A 68 16.52 9.59 12.80
CA THR A 68 16.55 11.05 13.02
C THR A 68 16.74 11.38 14.52
N THR A 69 17.41 12.50 14.79
CA THR A 69 17.63 12.94 16.17
C THR A 69 16.33 13.35 16.88
N ARG A 70 15.29 13.79 16.14
CA ARG A 70 14.01 14.20 16.71
C ARG A 70 13.21 13.04 17.32
N THR A 71 13.46 11.81 16.85
CA THR A 71 12.79 10.60 17.31
C THR A 71 13.79 9.62 17.98
N GLY A 72 14.87 10.14 18.60
CA GLY A 72 15.79 9.35 19.39
C GLY A 72 16.71 8.43 18.58
N SER A 73 16.94 8.74 17.29
CA SER A 73 17.79 7.96 16.38
C SER A 73 17.33 6.51 16.20
N VAL A 74 16.01 6.27 16.29
CA VAL A 74 15.38 4.96 16.06
C VAL A 74 15.10 4.79 14.57
N ASP A 75 15.35 3.59 14.03
CA ASP A 75 14.78 3.17 12.74
C ASP A 75 13.34 2.72 13.00
N GLN A 76 12.38 3.62 12.73
CA GLN A 76 11.00 3.44 13.16
C GLN A 76 10.32 2.26 12.49
N ILE A 77 10.56 2.03 11.19
CA ILE A 77 9.90 0.91 10.51
C ILE A 77 10.45 -0.43 10.97
N ALA A 78 11.76 -0.51 11.20
CA ALA A 78 12.38 -1.73 11.73
C ALA A 78 11.89 -2.02 13.16
N LYS A 79 11.80 -0.97 13.99
CA LYS A 79 11.26 -1.09 15.36
C LYS A 79 9.78 -1.48 15.36
N PHE A 80 8.98 -0.89 14.47
CA PHE A 80 7.57 -1.26 14.32
C PHE A 80 7.42 -2.71 13.88
N ALA A 81 8.19 -3.16 12.90
CA ALA A 81 8.19 -4.55 12.44
C ALA A 81 8.55 -5.54 13.56
N GLU A 82 9.49 -5.18 14.45
CA GLU A 82 9.82 -5.96 15.66
C GLU A 82 8.60 -6.05 16.62
N VAL A 83 7.94 -4.91 16.92
CA VAL A 83 6.74 -4.84 17.78
C VAL A 83 5.57 -5.64 17.19
N MET A 84 5.48 -5.70 15.86
CA MET A 84 4.52 -6.52 15.15
C MET A 84 4.83 -8.02 15.19
N GLY A 85 5.95 -8.43 15.78
CA GLY A 85 6.33 -9.84 15.91
C GLY A 85 7.23 -10.35 14.79
N GLY A 86 8.08 -9.49 14.26
CA GLY A 86 9.05 -9.83 13.22
C GLY A 86 8.47 -9.77 11.79
N TRP A 87 7.61 -8.78 11.54
CA TRP A 87 7.08 -8.54 10.21
C TRP A 87 8.19 -8.16 9.23
N ASN A 88 7.98 -8.45 7.94
CA ASN A 88 8.80 -7.88 6.87
C ASN A 88 8.63 -6.36 6.83
N SER A 89 9.67 -5.64 6.42
CA SER A 89 9.59 -4.18 6.30
C SER A 89 10.43 -3.64 5.15
N LEU A 90 9.92 -2.59 4.50
CA LEU A 90 10.64 -1.80 3.51
C LEU A 90 10.46 -0.32 3.84
N PHE A 91 11.57 0.41 4.04
CA PHE A 91 11.59 1.86 4.15
C PHE A 91 11.96 2.51 2.81
N ALA A 92 11.19 3.49 2.37
CA ALA A 92 11.47 4.31 1.19
C ALA A 92 11.76 5.75 1.64
N PRO A 93 13.02 6.18 1.63
CA PRO A 93 13.37 7.54 2.02
C PRO A 93 12.88 8.53 0.97
N ALA A 94 12.09 9.50 1.39
CA ALA A 94 11.79 10.72 0.65
C ALA A 94 12.91 11.74 0.85
N LEU A 95 13.32 11.96 2.11
CA LEU A 95 14.43 12.82 2.47
C LEU A 95 15.60 11.95 2.97
N ASP A 96 16.67 11.85 2.17
CA ASP A 96 17.86 11.05 2.48
C ASP A 96 18.78 11.71 3.52
N SER A 97 18.60 13.00 3.80
CA SER A 97 19.32 13.75 4.82
C SER A 97 18.36 14.66 5.57
N TYR A 98 17.83 14.19 6.67
CA TYR A 98 16.87 14.92 7.47
C TYR A 98 17.13 14.74 8.97
N LYS A 99 17.45 15.83 9.66
CA LYS A 99 17.70 15.82 11.12
C LYS A 99 18.62 14.68 11.59
N GLY A 100 19.70 14.46 10.88
CA GLY A 100 20.70 13.41 11.19
C GLY A 100 20.35 12.00 10.72
N GLY A 101 19.19 11.79 10.14
CA GLY A 101 18.72 10.53 9.59
C GLY A 101 17.96 10.73 8.29
N LYS A 102 16.85 9.98 8.10
CA LYS A 102 16.00 10.02 6.92
C LYS A 102 14.52 10.11 7.30
N TYR A 103 13.69 10.58 6.37
CA TYR A 103 12.24 10.63 6.52
C TYR A 103 11.57 10.08 5.27
N GLY A 104 10.46 9.35 5.41
CA GLY A 104 9.80 8.76 4.27
C GLY A 104 8.54 7.96 4.59
N VAL A 105 8.32 6.95 3.75
CA VAL A 105 7.18 6.03 3.82
C VAL A 105 7.65 4.58 3.85
N GLY A 106 6.76 3.65 4.12
CA GLY A 106 7.15 2.25 4.09
C GLY A 106 6.00 1.27 3.95
N VAL A 107 6.36 0.01 3.79
CA VAL A 107 5.44 -1.12 3.77
C VAL A 107 5.91 -2.13 4.79
N VAL A 108 4.99 -2.63 5.60
CA VAL A 108 5.22 -3.79 6.47
C VAL A 108 4.24 -4.90 6.11
N SER A 109 4.65 -6.16 6.28
CA SER A 109 3.79 -7.31 6.01
C SER A 109 4.06 -8.45 6.98
N LYS A 110 3.04 -9.30 7.19
CA LYS A 110 3.20 -10.53 7.96
C LYS A 110 4.39 -11.36 7.46
N PRO A 111 5.10 -12.09 8.35
CA PRO A 111 6.28 -12.88 7.97
C PRO A 111 6.01 -13.93 6.89
N GLU A 112 4.80 -14.51 6.87
CA GLU A 112 4.37 -15.52 5.89
C GLU A 112 4.10 -14.95 4.49
N MET A 113 4.02 -13.64 4.33
CA MET A 113 3.87 -12.99 3.03
C MET A 113 5.18 -13.08 2.25
N GLU A 114 5.20 -13.92 1.20
CA GLU A 114 6.40 -14.11 0.37
C GLU A 114 6.73 -12.84 -0.42
N VAL A 115 7.81 -12.16 -0.01
CA VAL A 115 8.35 -10.98 -0.70
C VAL A 115 9.28 -11.44 -1.83
N LEU A 116 8.94 -11.13 -3.07
CA LEU A 116 9.73 -11.48 -4.26
C LEU A 116 10.75 -10.40 -4.61
N SER A 117 10.34 -9.14 -4.54
CA SER A 117 11.21 -8.00 -4.82
C SER A 117 10.77 -6.75 -4.08
N THR A 118 11.71 -5.83 -3.90
CA THR A 118 11.45 -4.51 -3.32
C THR A 118 12.11 -3.41 -4.15
N LYS A 119 11.47 -2.24 -4.21
CA LYS A 119 12.00 -1.06 -4.87
C LYS A 119 11.59 0.21 -4.14
N THR A 120 12.46 1.19 -4.14
CA THR A 120 12.17 2.55 -3.66
C THR A 120 12.47 3.54 -4.77
N LEU A 121 11.60 4.54 -4.94
CA LEU A 121 11.78 5.62 -5.90
C LEU A 121 11.53 6.95 -5.22
N GLN A 122 12.34 7.95 -5.57
CA GLN A 122 11.99 9.33 -5.27
C GLN A 122 11.02 9.85 -6.34
N LEU A 123 9.99 10.54 -5.90
CA LEU A 123 9.00 11.17 -6.76
C LEU A 123 9.42 12.62 -7.08
N PRO A 124 8.99 13.16 -8.23
CA PRO A 124 9.36 14.52 -8.62
C PRO A 124 8.87 15.55 -7.58
N LYS A 125 9.74 16.50 -7.26
CA LYS A 125 9.42 17.71 -6.52
C LYS A 125 9.43 18.87 -7.49
N LEU A 126 8.27 19.30 -7.99
CA LEU A 126 8.18 20.41 -8.93
C LEU A 126 8.21 21.75 -8.17
N ASP A 127 7.04 22.27 -7.83
CA ASP A 127 6.87 23.46 -6.99
C ASP A 127 6.66 23.12 -5.50
N GLY A 128 6.75 21.81 -5.17
CA GLY A 128 6.46 21.27 -3.86
C GLY A 128 7.42 21.67 -2.75
N GLN A 129 7.02 21.35 -1.54
CA GLN A 129 7.79 21.66 -0.34
C GLN A 129 8.80 20.56 -0.01
N GLU A 130 8.42 19.31 -0.21
CA GLU A 130 9.24 18.16 0.14
C GLU A 130 9.36 17.17 -1.02
N VAL A 131 10.50 16.52 -1.10
CA VAL A 131 10.65 15.32 -1.95
C VAL A 131 9.78 14.21 -1.36
N ARG A 132 9.06 13.50 -2.21
CA ARG A 132 8.24 12.35 -1.82
C ARG A 132 8.82 11.06 -2.38
N ALA A 133 8.34 9.93 -1.88
CA ALA A 133 8.84 8.63 -2.28
C ALA A 133 7.70 7.64 -2.54
N LEU A 134 8.02 6.60 -3.31
CA LEU A 134 7.21 5.42 -3.50
C LEU A 134 7.98 4.21 -2.98
N ALA A 135 7.42 3.50 -2.01
CA ALA A 135 7.85 2.17 -1.61
C ALA A 135 7.08 1.14 -2.43
N VAL A 136 7.75 0.13 -2.96
CA VAL A 136 7.14 -0.92 -3.78
C VAL A 136 7.60 -2.28 -3.27
N VAL A 137 6.66 -3.13 -2.91
CA VAL A 137 6.89 -4.52 -2.51
C VAL A 137 6.10 -5.44 -3.45
N GLU A 138 6.81 -6.29 -4.16
CA GLU A 138 6.18 -7.34 -4.96
C GLU A 138 6.06 -8.61 -4.11
N PHE A 139 4.82 -9.03 -3.90
CA PHE A 139 4.48 -10.32 -3.31
C PHE A 139 4.20 -11.36 -4.39
N LYS A 140 4.03 -12.61 -3.97
CA LYS A 140 3.70 -13.70 -4.89
C LYS A 140 2.47 -13.40 -5.74
N ASP A 141 1.39 -12.89 -5.16
CA ASP A 141 0.08 -12.78 -5.80
C ASP A 141 -0.33 -11.34 -6.16
N PHE A 142 0.36 -10.32 -5.64
CA PHE A 142 0.08 -8.90 -5.89
C PHE A 142 1.31 -8.02 -5.65
N VAL A 143 1.17 -6.74 -5.94
CA VAL A 143 2.16 -5.70 -5.62
C VAL A 143 1.51 -4.68 -4.68
N MET A 144 2.24 -4.26 -3.64
CA MET A 144 1.85 -3.17 -2.74
C MET A 144 2.77 -1.99 -2.91
N CYS A 145 2.18 -0.83 -3.16
CA CYS A 145 2.87 0.46 -3.21
C CYS A 145 2.40 1.36 -2.06
N SER A 146 3.34 2.08 -1.43
CA SER A 146 3.06 3.07 -0.40
C SER A 146 3.65 4.42 -0.81
N THR A 147 2.86 5.48 -0.68
CA THR A 147 3.29 6.86 -0.98
C THR A 147 2.68 7.86 -0.01
N HIS A 148 3.24 9.07 0.02
CA HIS A 148 2.68 10.24 0.69
C HIS A 148 2.90 11.42 -0.27
N LEU A 149 1.82 11.91 -0.90
CA LEU A 149 1.92 12.96 -1.91
C LEU A 149 2.22 14.32 -1.29
N ASP A 150 2.75 15.22 -2.10
CA ASP A 150 3.02 16.61 -1.71
C ASP A 150 1.74 17.39 -1.44
N LEU A 151 1.88 18.66 -1.01
CA LEU A 151 0.78 19.56 -0.70
C LEU A 151 0.43 20.50 -1.87
N THR A 152 1.27 20.56 -2.91
CA THR A 152 1.06 21.44 -4.05
C THR A 152 0.49 20.70 -5.24
N LEU A 153 -0.40 21.34 -5.98
CA LEU A 153 -1.11 20.74 -7.11
C LEU A 153 -0.14 20.22 -8.20
N GLU A 154 0.83 21.02 -8.62
CA GLU A 154 1.76 20.62 -9.68
C GLU A 154 2.61 19.42 -9.27
N SER A 155 3.10 19.41 -8.02
CA SER A 155 3.86 18.27 -7.50
C SER A 155 3.01 17.00 -7.41
N GLN A 156 1.77 17.09 -6.92
CA GLN A 156 0.84 15.97 -6.85
C GLN A 156 0.56 15.38 -8.24
N LEU A 157 0.25 16.20 -9.22
CA LEU A 157 0.02 15.78 -10.60
C LEU A 157 1.27 15.11 -11.21
N GLY A 158 2.45 15.69 -10.98
CA GLY A 158 3.73 15.14 -11.42
C GLY A 158 4.06 13.82 -10.75
N GLN A 159 3.78 13.69 -9.45
CA GLN A 159 3.99 12.46 -8.66
C GLN A 159 3.06 11.33 -9.11
N ILE A 160 1.78 11.62 -9.34
CA ILE A 160 0.81 10.65 -9.87
C ILE A 160 1.24 10.15 -11.26
N LYS A 161 1.67 11.05 -12.16
CA LYS A 161 2.20 10.66 -13.48
C LYS A 161 3.40 9.74 -13.36
N ALA A 162 4.37 10.08 -12.50
CA ALA A 162 5.56 9.27 -12.29
C ALA A 162 5.24 7.87 -11.70
N ILE A 163 4.28 7.79 -10.77
CA ILE A 163 3.77 6.51 -10.24
C ILE A 163 3.13 5.70 -11.36
N ASN A 164 2.28 6.32 -12.18
CA ASN A 164 1.61 5.66 -13.30
C ASN A 164 2.61 5.11 -14.31
N GLU A 165 3.58 5.92 -14.75
CA GLU A 165 4.65 5.51 -15.68
C GLU A 165 5.46 4.34 -15.12
N TYR A 166 5.82 4.39 -13.85
CA TYR A 166 6.56 3.30 -13.21
C TYR A 166 5.74 2.01 -13.17
N VAL A 167 4.49 2.08 -12.70
CA VAL A 167 3.60 0.91 -12.61
C VAL A 167 3.33 0.32 -13.99
N ASP A 168 3.09 1.15 -15.01
CA ASP A 168 2.90 0.70 -16.39
C ASP A 168 4.14 0.00 -16.94
N SER A 169 5.32 0.56 -16.69
CA SER A 169 6.57 -0.01 -17.18
C SER A 169 6.91 -1.35 -16.55
N MET A 170 6.63 -1.51 -15.25
CA MET A 170 7.07 -2.67 -14.48
C MET A 170 6.01 -3.75 -14.35
N PHE A 171 4.73 -3.37 -14.24
CA PHE A 171 3.70 -4.29 -13.77
C PHE A 171 2.52 -4.49 -14.73
N ALA A 172 2.37 -3.72 -15.81
CA ALA A 172 1.21 -3.84 -16.71
C ALA A 172 1.05 -5.24 -17.34
N LYS A 173 2.13 -6.03 -17.41
CA LYS A 173 2.14 -7.34 -18.11
C LYS A 173 2.37 -8.52 -17.17
N ILE A 174 2.51 -8.33 -15.87
CA ILE A 174 2.85 -9.43 -14.96
C ILE A 174 1.63 -10.23 -14.49
N GLY A 175 0.40 -9.78 -14.79
CA GLY A 175 -0.82 -10.48 -14.42
C GLY A 175 -1.09 -10.51 -12.91
N LYS A 176 -0.55 -9.54 -12.15
CA LYS A 176 -0.81 -9.35 -10.72
C LYS A 176 -1.48 -7.99 -10.50
N PRO A 177 -2.47 -7.87 -9.60
CA PRO A 177 -2.98 -6.56 -9.23
C PRO A 177 -1.89 -5.76 -8.51
N VAL A 178 -1.93 -4.45 -8.72
CA VAL A 178 -1.08 -3.48 -8.02
C VAL A 178 -1.98 -2.64 -7.13
N PHE A 179 -1.72 -2.64 -5.83
CA PHE A 179 -2.36 -1.76 -4.86
C PHE A 179 -1.46 -0.56 -4.60
N LEU A 180 -2.07 0.62 -4.47
CA LEU A 180 -1.40 1.85 -4.08
C LEU A 180 -2.16 2.44 -2.91
N ALA A 181 -1.46 2.61 -1.79
CA ALA A 181 -2.02 3.20 -0.58
C ALA A 181 -1.18 4.40 -0.12
N GLY A 182 -1.81 5.34 0.55
CA GLY A 182 -1.10 6.50 1.06
C GLY A 182 -2.00 7.60 1.59
N ASP A 183 -1.34 8.61 2.17
CA ASP A 183 -1.87 9.94 2.38
C ASP A 183 -1.65 10.75 1.10
N PHE A 184 -2.73 11.06 0.40
CA PHE A 184 -2.66 11.78 -0.88
C PHE A 184 -2.75 13.29 -0.69
N ASN A 185 -2.96 13.76 0.55
CA ASN A 185 -3.09 15.19 0.87
C ASN A 185 -4.11 15.93 0.01
N ASN A 186 -5.14 15.20 -0.46
CA ASN A 186 -6.14 15.78 -1.36
C ASN A 186 -7.51 15.12 -1.18
N PHE A 187 -8.56 15.84 -1.60
CA PHE A 187 -9.96 15.44 -1.39
C PHE A 187 -10.53 14.71 -2.60
N PRO A 188 -11.56 13.86 -2.40
CA PRO A 188 -12.30 13.25 -3.49
C PRO A 188 -12.81 14.29 -4.50
N GLY A 189 -12.62 14.00 -5.80
CA GLY A 189 -13.06 14.88 -6.89
C GLY A 189 -12.14 16.08 -7.18
N SER A 190 -11.04 16.24 -6.47
CA SER A 190 -9.99 17.20 -6.83
C SER A 190 -9.24 16.75 -8.09
N GLU A 191 -8.57 17.67 -8.78
CA GLU A 191 -7.86 17.37 -10.02
C GLU A 191 -6.85 16.23 -9.90
N PRO A 192 -5.99 16.13 -8.85
CA PRO A 192 -5.11 14.98 -8.67
C PRO A 192 -5.86 13.67 -8.49
N MET A 193 -6.98 13.65 -7.76
CA MET A 193 -7.75 12.43 -7.52
C MET A 193 -8.51 12.00 -8.78
N VAL A 194 -9.02 12.94 -9.57
CA VAL A 194 -9.61 12.65 -10.89
C VAL A 194 -8.57 12.03 -11.82
N LEU A 195 -7.36 12.59 -11.89
CA LEU A 195 -6.25 12.02 -12.67
C LEU A 195 -5.90 10.60 -12.19
N MET A 196 -5.94 10.36 -10.88
CA MET A 196 -5.68 9.03 -10.30
C MET A 196 -6.73 8.03 -10.78
N GLU A 197 -8.00 8.41 -10.72
CA GLU A 197 -9.16 7.57 -11.07
C GLU A 197 -9.30 7.28 -12.56
N GLU A 198 -8.54 7.97 -13.45
CA GLU A 198 -8.47 7.60 -14.87
C GLU A 198 -7.89 6.19 -15.09
N THR A 199 -7.03 5.71 -14.19
CA THR A 199 -6.29 4.45 -14.34
C THR A 199 -6.36 3.51 -13.14
N TRP A 200 -6.79 4.01 -11.99
CA TRP A 200 -6.92 3.25 -10.74
C TRP A 200 -8.38 3.18 -10.30
N THR A 201 -8.73 2.09 -9.64
CA THR A 201 -10.04 1.94 -8.99
C THR A 201 -9.89 2.17 -7.50
N LEU A 202 -10.66 3.09 -6.94
CA LEU A 202 -10.72 3.33 -5.50
C LEU A 202 -11.39 2.13 -4.80
N LEU A 203 -10.77 1.65 -3.72
CA LEU A 203 -11.28 0.54 -2.92
C LEU A 203 -11.87 0.97 -1.57
N THR A 204 -11.52 2.17 -1.10
CA THR A 204 -11.89 2.67 0.23
C THR A 204 -13.09 3.61 0.14
N PRO A 205 -13.86 3.76 1.24
CA PRO A 205 -14.90 4.78 1.29
C PRO A 205 -14.26 6.17 1.26
N THR A 206 -15.07 7.18 0.94
CA THR A 206 -14.68 8.60 0.95
C THR A 206 -15.08 9.28 2.27
N GLU A 207 -15.04 8.53 3.35
CA GLU A 207 -15.23 9.04 4.70
C GLU A 207 -13.97 9.73 5.21
N PHE A 208 -14.08 10.47 6.30
CA PHE A 208 -12.99 11.29 6.82
C PHE A 208 -11.99 10.46 7.62
N SER A 209 -10.70 10.65 7.35
CA SER A 209 -9.58 10.00 8.05
C SER A 209 -8.74 10.96 8.89
N PHE A 210 -8.87 12.28 8.68
CA PHE A 210 -8.06 13.29 9.33
C PHE A 210 -8.91 14.52 9.77
N PRO A 211 -8.60 15.18 10.91
CA PRO A 211 -7.74 14.69 11.99
C PRO A 211 -8.45 13.62 12.83
N SER A 212 -7.70 12.66 13.39
CA SER A 212 -8.25 11.48 14.06
C SER A 212 -9.28 11.77 15.18
N HIS A 213 -9.09 12.86 15.94
CA HIS A 213 -9.96 13.22 17.07
C HIS A 213 -11.27 13.93 16.66
N ALA A 214 -11.34 14.51 15.46
CA ALA A 214 -12.51 15.20 14.89
C ALA A 214 -12.43 15.19 13.35
N PRO A 215 -12.62 14.04 12.69
CA PRO A 215 -12.38 13.90 11.28
C PRO A 215 -13.26 14.81 10.42
N ASP A 216 -12.64 15.59 9.54
CA ASP A 216 -13.29 16.51 8.60
C ASP A 216 -12.72 16.44 7.18
N ARG A 217 -11.69 15.58 6.95
CA ARG A 217 -11.00 15.42 5.66
C ARG A 217 -10.81 13.96 5.31
N CYS A 218 -11.09 13.61 4.06
CA CYS A 218 -10.76 12.34 3.43
C CYS A 218 -9.50 12.56 2.59
N ILE A 219 -8.36 12.06 3.05
CA ILE A 219 -7.04 12.23 2.39
C ILE A 219 -6.22 10.94 2.33
N ASP A 220 -6.67 9.88 3.01
CA ASP A 220 -6.03 8.56 3.01
C ASP A 220 -6.82 7.58 2.16
N TYR A 221 -6.15 6.89 1.24
CA TYR A 221 -6.81 6.03 0.25
C TYR A 221 -6.05 4.73 -0.01
N ILE A 222 -6.79 3.72 -0.49
CA ILE A 222 -6.24 2.52 -1.12
C ILE A 222 -6.89 2.36 -2.49
N TYR A 223 -6.06 2.29 -3.52
CA TYR A 223 -6.44 2.10 -4.91
C TYR A 223 -5.92 0.77 -5.45
N VAL A 224 -6.50 0.29 -6.55
CA VAL A 224 -6.03 -0.90 -7.27
C VAL A 224 -5.98 -0.68 -8.78
N ARG A 225 -4.96 -1.26 -9.43
CA ARG A 225 -4.94 -1.63 -10.86
C ARG A 225 -5.02 -3.15 -10.95
N PRO A 226 -6.12 -3.71 -11.46
CA PRO A 226 -6.36 -5.15 -11.43
C PRO A 226 -5.41 -5.97 -12.32
N ASN A 227 -4.88 -5.37 -13.40
CA ASN A 227 -3.95 -6.01 -14.36
C ASN A 227 -4.43 -7.38 -14.86
N GLY A 228 -5.73 -7.48 -15.18
CA GLY A 228 -6.36 -8.69 -15.71
C GLY A 228 -6.81 -9.69 -14.65
N LYS A 229 -6.63 -9.40 -13.37
CA LYS A 229 -7.17 -10.17 -12.25
C LYS A 229 -8.53 -9.61 -11.82
N LYS A 230 -9.38 -10.47 -11.29
CA LYS A 230 -10.59 -10.01 -10.61
C LYS A 230 -10.23 -9.72 -9.15
N VAL A 231 -10.49 -8.49 -8.71
CA VAL A 231 -10.32 -8.05 -7.33
C VAL A 231 -11.70 -7.71 -6.78
N THR A 232 -12.13 -8.44 -5.76
CA THR A 232 -13.43 -8.23 -5.10
C THR A 232 -13.19 -7.63 -3.73
N VAL A 233 -13.84 -6.50 -3.43
CA VAL A 233 -13.82 -5.90 -2.07
C VAL A 233 -14.83 -6.66 -1.22
N GLU A 234 -14.36 -7.35 -0.19
CA GLU A 234 -15.20 -8.06 0.78
C GLU A 234 -15.68 -7.12 1.89
N SER A 235 -14.80 -6.25 2.34
CA SER A 235 -15.12 -5.20 3.30
C SER A 235 -14.13 -4.05 3.21
N THR A 236 -14.59 -2.84 3.60
CA THR A 236 -13.74 -1.66 3.72
C THR A 236 -14.29 -0.74 4.81
N ALA A 237 -13.41 -0.03 5.51
CA ALA A 237 -13.79 0.89 6.57
C ALA A 237 -12.70 1.94 6.85
N ILE A 238 -13.13 3.05 7.46
CA ILE A 238 -12.30 3.98 8.22
C ILE A 238 -12.82 3.92 9.66
N PRO A 239 -12.27 3.04 10.51
CA PRO A 239 -12.79 2.83 11.85
C PRO A 239 -12.61 4.08 12.70
N GLN A 240 -13.65 4.45 13.46
CA GLN A 240 -13.64 5.57 14.39
C GLN A 240 -13.23 5.15 15.81
N ALA A 241 -13.29 3.87 16.10
CA ALA A 241 -12.93 3.29 17.39
C ALA A 241 -12.48 1.84 17.22
N LEU A 242 -11.55 1.41 18.04
CA LEU A 242 -11.10 0.03 18.21
C LEU A 242 -11.13 -0.34 19.70
N GLN A 243 -11.02 -1.64 19.98
CA GLN A 243 -11.05 -2.13 21.36
C GLN A 243 -9.66 -2.06 22.02
N THR A 244 -8.60 -2.24 21.24
CA THR A 244 -7.23 -2.38 21.73
C THR A 244 -6.37 -1.14 21.51
N ALA A 245 -6.90 -0.14 20.79
CA ALA A 245 -6.19 1.11 20.49
C ALA A 245 -7.16 2.30 20.55
N ASP A 246 -6.71 3.38 21.18
CA ASP A 246 -7.38 4.68 21.10
C ASP A 246 -6.91 5.40 19.82
N LEU A 247 -7.72 5.31 18.77
CA LEU A 247 -7.40 5.89 17.46
C LEU A 247 -7.30 7.42 17.50
N ALA A 248 -8.01 8.08 18.41
CA ALA A 248 -7.96 9.54 18.52
C ALA A 248 -6.58 10.06 18.96
N THR A 249 -5.77 9.20 19.59
CA THR A 249 -4.46 9.55 20.15
C THR A 249 -3.30 8.70 19.63
N ALA A 250 -3.56 7.59 18.95
CA ALA A 250 -2.51 6.75 18.35
C ALA A 250 -1.75 7.47 17.24
N SER A 251 -2.46 8.23 16.41
CA SER A 251 -1.93 9.13 15.36
C SER A 251 -2.90 10.28 15.14
N ASP A 252 -2.50 11.31 14.42
CA ASP A 252 -3.40 12.38 13.95
C ASP A 252 -4.24 11.97 12.73
N HIS A 253 -4.02 10.78 12.16
CA HIS A 253 -4.89 10.16 11.16
C HIS A 253 -5.62 8.93 11.73
N LEU A 254 -6.73 8.55 11.11
CA LEU A 254 -7.37 7.26 11.29
C LEU A 254 -6.84 6.26 10.26
N PRO A 255 -6.70 4.98 10.61
CA PRO A 255 -6.33 3.96 9.64
C PRO A 255 -7.46 3.72 8.64
N VAL A 256 -7.10 3.36 7.43
CA VAL A 256 -8.03 2.93 6.38
C VAL A 256 -7.78 1.46 6.09
N VAL A 257 -8.82 0.63 6.07
CA VAL A 257 -8.69 -0.81 5.88
C VAL A 257 -9.56 -1.29 4.73
N VAL A 258 -9.02 -2.22 3.94
CA VAL A 258 -9.77 -2.96 2.92
C VAL A 258 -9.40 -4.44 2.97
N ASN A 259 -10.40 -5.31 2.92
CA ASN A 259 -10.23 -6.74 2.71
C ASN A 259 -10.66 -7.06 1.27
N VAL A 260 -9.80 -7.73 0.52
CA VAL A 260 -10.06 -8.10 -0.87
C VAL A 260 -9.80 -9.58 -1.13
N THR A 261 -10.52 -10.13 -2.10
CA THR A 261 -10.24 -11.44 -2.71
C THR A 261 -9.72 -11.24 -4.13
N ILE A 262 -8.58 -11.87 -4.46
CA ILE A 262 -7.89 -11.84 -5.76
C ILE A 262 -8.11 -13.21 -6.44
N GLU A 263 -8.67 -13.20 -7.69
CA GLU A 263 -8.95 -14.39 -8.50
C GLU A 263 -8.18 -14.41 -9.84
#